data_b2c45eaf274b311c9c05544dc85d4dc6
#
_entry.id   b2c45eaf274b311c9c05544dc85d4dc6
#
_cell.length_a   1.000
_cell.length_b   1.000
_cell.length_c   1.000
_cell.angle_alpha   90.00
_cell.angle_beta   90.00
_cell.angle_gamma   90.00
#
_symmetry.space_group_name_H-M   'P 1'
#
loop_
_entity.id
_entity.type
_entity.pdbx_description
1 polymer ?
#
loop_
_entity_poly.entity_id
_entity_poly.type
_entity_poly.pdbx_seq_one_letter_code
_entity_poly.pdbx_strand_id
1 'polypeptide(L)'
;MATINDVVKIVIKRESNRVTIRDLETILVLTEHTRFADPYRIYTETTDMLEDGFLPTDEAYKAVALIFAQDHRPSKVVVGRKETADDYVTAITKQQASYNKFLYVITDAKTDAEKEAIADYVETQSRMFYVFSDTNAVTLTIAETDLASKLKAKSYVRTFGFYTKNTDNVMIEAGWVGRFSSETIGSAVWIYKALSGVVADTYSATEEQILQSKNLNYYTDVEDEPVVMGEGKVVGGEWLDVMLGITFIEVRMGERVWGLVKGQNKINYTNNGISMIVTKVQEVLKEAVEMNILTDDDPIRIIAPNANDIPSSTRGTRILNGIKFSARLAGAIIKVDRIEGTVYP
;
A
#
# COMPACT_ATOMS: atom_id res chain seq x y z
N MET A 1 -31.86 49.45 15.32
CA MET A 1 -32.50 48.31 14.63
C MET A 1 -31.92 47.03 15.23
N ALA A 2 -32.73 46.17 15.79
CA ALA A 2 -32.27 44.85 16.25
C ALA A 2 -31.89 44.00 15.05
N THR A 3 -30.76 43.34 15.10
CA THR A 3 -30.26 42.44 14.05
C THR A 3 -30.59 40.99 14.40
N ILE A 4 -30.59 40.11 13.41
CA ILE A 4 -30.77 38.66 13.63
C ILE A 4 -29.76 38.12 14.68
N ASN A 5 -28.57 38.68 14.75
CA ASN A 5 -27.56 38.33 15.76
C ASN A 5 -27.92 38.70 17.19
N ASP A 6 -28.88 39.63 17.39
CA ASP A 6 -29.40 40.01 18.71
C ASP A 6 -30.42 38.98 19.23
N VAL A 7 -30.98 38.17 18.33
CA VAL A 7 -32.01 37.14 18.61
C VAL A 7 -31.38 35.71 18.60
N VAL A 8 -30.40 35.47 17.73
CA VAL A 8 -29.75 34.14 17.59
C VAL A 8 -28.24 34.29 17.56
N LYS A 9 -27.58 33.87 18.60
CA LYS A 9 -26.11 33.83 18.67
C LYS A 9 -25.61 32.43 18.28
N ILE A 10 -25.12 32.28 17.05
CA ILE A 10 -24.51 31.03 16.59
C ILE A 10 -23.02 31.09 16.92
N VAL A 11 -22.56 30.20 17.81
CA VAL A 11 -21.15 29.99 18.09
C VAL A 11 -20.76 28.62 17.56
N ILE A 12 -20.06 28.60 16.43
CA ILE A 12 -19.51 27.37 15.88
C ILE A 12 -18.13 27.13 16.53
N LYS A 13 -18.06 26.21 17.47
CA LYS A 13 -16.79 25.68 17.96
C LYS A 13 -16.37 24.54 17.04
N ARG A 14 -15.28 24.72 16.32
CA ARG A 14 -14.62 23.64 15.58
C ARG A 14 -13.85 22.76 16.58
N GLU A 15 -14.47 21.74 17.11
CA GLU A 15 -13.74 20.68 17.80
C GLU A 15 -13.03 19.83 16.75
N SER A 16 -11.73 20.02 16.65
CA SER A 16 -10.88 19.11 15.87
C SER A 16 -10.50 17.90 16.74
N ASN A 17 -11.44 17.00 16.95
CA ASN A 17 -11.11 15.63 17.34
C ASN A 17 -10.50 14.94 16.11
N ARG A 18 -9.32 15.41 15.68
CA ARG A 18 -8.56 14.74 14.63
C ARG A 18 -8.08 13.40 15.20
N VAL A 19 -8.78 12.32 14.84
CA VAL A 19 -8.13 11.02 14.75
C VAL A 19 -7.00 11.22 13.76
N THR A 20 -5.79 10.89 14.16
CA THR A 20 -4.62 10.98 13.25
C THR A 20 -4.88 10.00 12.12
N ILE A 21 -5.27 10.51 10.97
CA ILE A 21 -5.45 9.69 9.75
C ILE A 21 -4.07 9.17 9.39
N ARG A 22 -3.93 7.86 9.27
CA ARG A 22 -2.67 7.25 8.85
C ARG A 22 -2.39 7.62 7.42
N ASP A 23 -1.16 7.99 7.22
CA ASP A 23 -0.57 8.22 5.92
C ASP A 23 -0.36 6.84 5.25
N LEU A 24 -1.05 6.59 4.15
CA LEU A 24 -0.99 5.33 3.41
C LEU A 24 -0.07 5.43 2.18
N GLU A 25 0.68 6.53 2.04
CA GLU A 25 1.65 6.76 0.97
C GLU A 25 3.11 6.59 1.44
N THR A 26 3.34 6.51 2.75
CA THR A 26 4.71 6.53 3.29
C THR A 26 5.47 5.26 2.96
N ILE A 27 6.67 5.44 2.40
CA ILE A 27 7.64 4.40 2.06
C ILE A 27 8.71 4.36 3.14
N LEU A 28 9.06 3.17 3.61
CA LEU A 28 10.26 2.89 4.39
C LEU A 28 11.33 2.34 3.45
N VAL A 29 12.44 3.05 3.32
CA VAL A 29 13.68 2.55 2.70
C VAL A 29 14.60 2.11 3.82
N LEU A 30 14.75 0.82 4.04
CA LEU A 30 15.54 0.23 5.10
C LEU A 30 16.84 -0.31 4.52
N THR A 31 17.96 0.31 4.89
CA THR A 31 19.29 -0.08 4.39
C THR A 31 20.29 -0.18 5.53
N GLU A 32 21.35 -0.96 5.30
CA GLU A 32 22.48 -0.99 6.21
C GLU A 32 23.36 0.26 6.02
N HIS A 33 23.43 1.11 7.04
CA HIS A 33 24.28 2.30 7.01
C HIS A 33 24.61 2.81 8.41
N THR A 34 25.58 3.73 8.50
CA THR A 34 26.03 4.38 9.74
C THR A 34 25.95 5.90 9.68
N ARG A 35 25.15 6.47 8.74
CA ARG A 35 25.08 7.91 8.48
C ARG A 35 24.45 8.69 9.64
N PHE A 36 23.54 8.07 10.38
CA PHE A 36 22.97 8.62 11.61
C PHE A 36 22.82 7.51 12.68
N ALA A 37 22.72 7.93 13.94
CA ALA A 37 22.56 7.00 15.07
C ALA A 37 21.09 6.64 15.35
N ASP A 38 20.16 7.49 14.95
CA ASP A 38 18.73 7.31 15.17
C ASP A 38 18.23 6.03 14.45
N PRO A 39 17.14 5.43 14.89
CA PRO A 39 16.55 4.29 14.18
C PRO A 39 16.10 4.65 12.76
N TYR A 40 15.58 5.87 12.56
CA TYR A 40 15.12 6.36 11.27
C TYR A 40 15.25 7.88 11.17
N ARG A 41 15.22 8.39 9.94
CA ARG A 41 15.00 9.80 9.62
C ARG A 41 13.97 9.95 8.51
N ILE A 42 13.29 11.08 8.49
CA ILE A 42 12.29 11.41 7.47
C ILE A 42 12.89 12.49 6.58
N TYR A 43 12.87 12.23 5.27
CA TYR A 43 13.38 13.13 4.26
C TYR A 43 12.25 13.61 3.35
N THR A 44 12.30 14.86 2.97
CA THR A 44 11.40 15.50 2.00
C THR A 44 12.14 15.84 0.70
N GLU A 45 13.47 15.93 0.77
CA GLU A 45 14.37 16.20 -0.33
C GLU A 45 15.67 15.42 -0.17
N THR A 46 16.35 15.14 -1.30
CA THR A 46 17.63 14.42 -1.28
C THR A 46 18.80 15.27 -0.74
N THR A 47 18.68 16.60 -0.77
CA THR A 47 19.65 17.53 -0.20
C THR A 47 19.85 17.31 1.29
N ASP A 48 18.77 17.06 2.02
CA ASP A 48 18.83 16.80 3.47
C ASP A 48 19.63 15.52 3.78
N MET A 49 19.58 14.53 2.87
CA MET A 49 20.40 13.31 3.02
C MET A 49 21.89 13.60 2.86
N LEU A 50 22.27 14.50 1.93
CA LEU A 50 23.67 14.91 1.77
C LEU A 50 24.19 15.63 3.00
N GLU A 51 23.36 16.46 3.65
CA GLU A 51 23.69 17.11 4.92
C GLU A 51 23.90 16.10 6.05
N ASP A 52 23.17 15.00 6.05
CA ASP A 52 23.34 13.88 6.97
C ASP A 52 24.54 12.98 6.62
N GLY A 53 25.28 13.31 5.57
CA GLY A 53 26.51 12.63 5.17
C GLY A 53 26.29 11.40 4.28
N PHE A 54 25.10 11.20 3.71
CA PHE A 54 24.92 10.21 2.66
C PHE A 54 25.69 10.61 1.41
N LEU A 55 26.17 9.62 0.68
CA LEU A 55 26.81 9.81 -0.61
C LEU A 55 25.83 9.44 -1.72
N PRO A 56 25.93 10.03 -2.92
CA PRO A 56 25.13 9.64 -4.08
C PRO A 56 25.28 8.15 -4.47
N THR A 57 26.34 7.49 -3.99
CA THR A 57 26.62 6.08 -4.20
C THR A 57 25.93 5.15 -3.19
N ASP A 58 25.41 5.68 -2.07
CA ASP A 58 24.75 4.90 -1.05
C ASP A 58 23.39 4.39 -1.55
N GLU A 59 23.05 3.12 -1.27
CA GLU A 59 21.80 2.51 -1.73
C GLU A 59 20.56 3.28 -1.22
N ALA A 60 20.57 3.74 0.03
CA ALA A 60 19.50 4.58 0.58
C ALA A 60 19.32 5.87 -0.24
N TYR A 61 20.42 6.55 -0.59
CA TYR A 61 20.35 7.79 -1.38
C TYR A 61 19.80 7.52 -2.77
N LYS A 62 20.28 6.48 -3.46
CA LYS A 62 19.80 6.10 -4.79
C LYS A 62 18.31 5.79 -4.78
N ALA A 63 17.84 5.02 -3.80
CA ALA A 63 16.43 4.70 -3.67
C ALA A 63 15.58 5.96 -3.44
N VAL A 64 15.95 6.81 -2.51
CA VAL A 64 15.22 8.06 -2.21
C VAL A 64 15.27 9.03 -3.39
N ALA A 65 16.43 9.15 -4.06
CA ALA A 65 16.56 9.97 -5.27
C ALA A 65 15.62 9.48 -6.39
N LEU A 66 15.53 8.17 -6.58
CA LEU A 66 14.64 7.58 -7.57
C LEU A 66 13.15 7.76 -7.20
N ILE A 67 12.79 7.66 -5.92
CA ILE A 67 11.43 7.95 -5.45
C ILE A 67 11.08 9.42 -5.73
N PHE A 68 11.97 10.35 -5.39
CA PHE A 68 11.71 11.78 -5.56
C PHE A 68 11.85 12.27 -7.02
N ALA A 69 12.45 11.49 -7.90
CA ALA A 69 12.51 11.79 -9.33
C ALA A 69 11.18 11.58 -10.06
N GLN A 70 10.21 10.88 -9.45
CA GLN A 70 8.95 10.56 -10.10
C GLN A 70 8.03 11.79 -10.20
N ASP A 71 7.23 11.88 -11.27
CA ASP A 71 6.28 12.99 -11.51
C ASP A 71 5.23 13.09 -10.40
N HIS A 72 4.71 11.95 -9.95
CA HIS A 72 3.80 11.83 -8.81
C HIS A 72 4.55 11.17 -7.66
N ARG A 73 5.26 11.94 -6.89
CA ARG A 73 6.09 11.45 -5.78
C ARG A 73 5.42 11.65 -4.43
N PRO A 74 5.70 10.81 -3.43
CA PRO A 74 5.26 11.05 -2.07
C PRO A 74 5.92 12.31 -1.50
N SER A 75 5.25 12.94 -0.54
CA SER A 75 5.73 14.18 0.11
C SER A 75 6.95 13.95 1.00
N LYS A 76 7.17 12.72 1.43
CA LYS A 76 8.25 12.32 2.34
C LYS A 76 8.56 10.83 2.19
N VAL A 77 9.79 10.48 2.54
CA VAL A 77 10.28 9.10 2.63
C VAL A 77 10.91 8.89 4.00
N VAL A 78 10.72 7.72 4.58
CA VAL A 78 11.38 7.30 5.82
C VAL A 78 12.59 6.46 5.44
N VAL A 79 13.77 6.87 5.86
CA VAL A 79 14.99 6.06 5.75
C VAL A 79 15.24 5.43 7.11
N GLY A 80 15.20 4.11 7.15
CA GLY A 80 15.49 3.32 8.33
C GLY A 80 16.93 2.80 8.33
N ARG A 81 17.54 2.73 9.50
CA ARG A 81 18.87 2.19 9.69
C ARG A 81 18.78 0.73 10.10
N LYS A 82 19.34 -0.16 9.29
CA LYS A 82 19.68 -1.53 9.69
C LYS A 82 21.09 -1.53 10.30
N GLU A 83 21.25 -2.06 11.50
CA GLU A 83 22.56 -2.29 12.09
C GLU A 83 23.21 -3.54 11.47
N THR A 84 24.53 -3.54 11.33
CA THR A 84 25.25 -4.68 10.75
C THR A 84 25.00 -6.01 11.47
N ALA A 85 24.74 -5.95 12.79
CA ALA A 85 24.44 -7.14 13.59
C ALA A 85 22.99 -7.64 13.45
N ASP A 86 22.10 -6.84 12.86
CA ASP A 86 20.69 -7.20 12.71
C ASP A 86 20.44 -7.90 11.38
N ASP A 87 19.51 -8.85 11.38
CA ASP A 87 18.82 -9.25 10.16
C ASP A 87 17.73 -8.21 9.81
N TYR A 88 17.19 -8.31 8.59
CA TYR A 88 16.17 -7.35 8.11
C TYR A 88 14.86 -7.42 8.91
N VAL A 89 14.44 -8.61 9.35
CA VAL A 89 13.21 -8.78 10.15
C VAL A 89 13.35 -8.11 11.50
N THR A 90 14.49 -8.27 12.16
CA THR A 90 14.81 -7.56 13.40
C THR A 90 14.83 -6.05 13.19
N ALA A 91 15.46 -5.58 12.12
CA ALA A 91 15.52 -4.16 11.80
C ALA A 91 14.12 -3.58 11.50
N ILE A 92 13.27 -4.27 10.71
CA ILE A 92 11.87 -3.84 10.45
C ILE A 92 11.09 -3.78 11.77
N THR A 93 11.25 -4.76 12.65
CA THR A 93 10.58 -4.79 13.96
C THR A 93 10.99 -3.59 14.83
N LYS A 94 12.28 -3.24 14.86
CA LYS A 94 12.80 -2.05 15.54
C LYS A 94 12.21 -0.77 14.92
N GLN A 95 12.08 -0.71 13.58
CA GLN A 95 11.46 0.40 12.89
C GLN A 95 9.98 0.56 13.28
N GLN A 96 9.22 -0.52 13.28
CA GLN A 96 7.81 -0.49 13.70
C GLN A 96 7.64 -0.02 15.14
N ALA A 97 8.54 -0.39 16.05
CA ALA A 97 8.51 0.07 17.42
C ALA A 97 8.76 1.57 17.56
N SER A 98 9.60 2.14 16.69
CA SER A 98 9.99 3.56 16.71
C SER A 98 9.07 4.44 15.85
N TYR A 99 8.67 3.95 14.67
CA TYR A 99 7.82 4.65 13.71
C TYR A 99 6.99 3.63 12.92
N ASN A 100 5.70 3.56 13.19
CA ASN A 100 4.77 2.61 12.59
C ASN A 100 3.76 3.31 11.64
N LYS A 101 4.24 4.20 10.75
CA LYS A 101 3.37 4.96 9.84
C LYS A 101 3.76 4.79 8.37
N PHE A 102 4.47 3.73 8.03
CA PHE A 102 4.77 3.35 6.65
C PHE A 102 3.89 2.20 6.20
N LEU A 103 3.62 2.14 4.91
CA LEU A 103 2.86 1.09 4.25
C LEU A 103 3.77 0.20 3.40
N TYR A 104 4.72 0.78 2.68
CA TYR A 104 5.63 0.08 1.79
C TYR A 104 7.00 -0.05 2.42
N VAL A 105 7.63 -1.20 2.25
CA VAL A 105 8.99 -1.50 2.71
C VAL A 105 9.83 -1.87 1.51
N ILE A 106 10.93 -1.18 1.34
CA ILE A 106 11.99 -1.43 0.35
C ILE A 106 13.28 -1.64 1.13
N THR A 107 14.09 -2.60 0.71
CA THR A 107 15.34 -2.94 1.40
C THR A 107 16.48 -3.13 0.41
N ASP A 108 17.71 -2.96 0.89
CA ASP A 108 18.92 -3.32 0.15
C ASP A 108 19.32 -4.79 0.30
N ALA A 109 18.37 -5.66 0.69
CA ALA A 109 18.59 -7.12 0.77
C ALA A 109 19.02 -7.70 -0.58
N LYS A 110 20.10 -8.46 -0.58
CA LYS A 110 20.74 -8.95 -1.81
C LYS A 110 20.48 -10.42 -2.07
N THR A 111 20.28 -11.20 -1.03
CA THR A 111 20.08 -12.65 -1.17
C THR A 111 18.60 -13.01 -1.21
N ASP A 112 18.27 -14.08 -1.94
CA ASP A 112 16.90 -14.62 -1.97
C ASP A 112 16.44 -15.01 -0.56
N ALA A 113 17.32 -15.53 0.29
CA ALA A 113 16.99 -15.93 1.65
C ALA A 113 16.58 -14.73 2.53
N GLU A 114 17.27 -13.59 2.42
CA GLU A 114 16.91 -12.35 3.11
C GLU A 114 15.55 -11.83 2.62
N LYS A 115 15.36 -11.76 1.30
CA LYS A 115 14.11 -11.30 0.69
C LYS A 115 12.94 -12.21 1.06
N GLU A 116 13.13 -13.52 1.08
CA GLU A 116 12.13 -14.49 1.50
C GLU A 116 11.77 -14.31 2.98
N ALA A 117 12.75 -14.13 3.87
CA ALA A 117 12.49 -13.89 5.29
C ALA A 117 11.73 -12.59 5.55
N ILE A 118 12.02 -11.52 4.79
CA ILE A 118 11.27 -10.26 4.84
C ILE A 118 9.83 -10.49 4.38
N ALA A 119 9.63 -11.19 3.27
CA ALA A 119 8.31 -11.51 2.76
C ALA A 119 7.50 -12.34 3.76
N ASP A 120 8.10 -13.40 4.34
CA ASP A 120 7.48 -14.23 5.37
C ASP A 120 7.01 -13.39 6.55
N TYR A 121 7.81 -12.43 7.00
CA TYR A 121 7.45 -11.53 8.07
C TYR A 121 6.32 -10.58 7.67
N VAL A 122 6.42 -9.94 6.51
CA VAL A 122 5.44 -8.95 6.05
C VAL A 122 4.06 -9.56 5.86
N GLU A 123 3.97 -10.81 5.41
CA GLU A 123 2.69 -11.53 5.28
C GLU A 123 1.98 -11.73 6.63
N THR A 124 2.70 -11.69 7.75
CA THR A 124 2.07 -11.70 9.09
C THR A 124 1.50 -10.35 9.50
N GLN A 125 1.83 -9.27 8.77
CA GLN A 125 1.43 -7.91 9.09
C GLN A 125 0.16 -7.52 8.36
N SER A 126 -0.78 -6.86 9.04
CA SER A 126 -2.04 -6.42 8.41
C SER A 126 -1.90 -5.15 7.54
N ARG A 127 -0.80 -4.39 7.68
CA ARG A 127 -0.66 -3.04 7.13
C ARG A 127 0.72 -2.74 6.59
N MET A 128 1.31 -3.70 5.93
CA MET A 128 2.65 -3.56 5.36
C MET A 128 2.70 -4.32 4.04
N PHE A 129 3.41 -3.75 3.08
CA PHE A 129 3.72 -4.39 1.81
C PHE A 129 5.23 -4.38 1.61
N TYR A 130 5.78 -5.51 1.21
CA TYR A 130 7.18 -5.62 0.82
C TYR A 130 7.31 -5.54 -0.69
N VAL A 131 8.25 -4.73 -1.14
CA VAL A 131 8.56 -4.56 -2.55
C VAL A 131 10.02 -4.91 -2.79
N PHE A 132 10.27 -5.80 -3.73
CA PHE A 132 11.62 -6.22 -4.07
C PHE A 132 11.88 -6.15 -5.57
N SER A 133 13.13 -5.96 -5.94
CA SER A 133 13.62 -6.21 -7.29
C SER A 133 14.34 -7.54 -7.38
N ASP A 134 14.30 -8.14 -8.57
CA ASP A 134 15.03 -9.36 -8.92
C ASP A 134 15.79 -9.13 -10.22
N THR A 135 17.05 -9.60 -10.24
CA THR A 135 17.94 -9.56 -11.43
C THR A 135 18.43 -10.94 -11.81
N ASN A 136 17.92 -11.98 -11.15
CA ASN A 136 18.39 -13.36 -11.37
C ASN A 136 17.93 -13.87 -12.75
N ALA A 137 18.88 -14.28 -13.58
CA ALA A 137 18.57 -14.81 -14.92
C ALA A 137 17.70 -16.10 -14.89
N VAL A 138 17.71 -16.85 -13.78
CA VAL A 138 16.85 -18.04 -13.61
C VAL A 138 15.38 -17.65 -13.60
N THR A 139 15.04 -16.44 -13.16
CA THR A 139 13.69 -15.90 -13.15
C THR A 139 13.08 -15.77 -14.55
N LEU A 140 13.93 -15.60 -15.59
CA LEU A 140 13.52 -15.60 -17.00
C LEU A 140 13.36 -17.01 -17.61
N THR A 141 13.45 -18.04 -16.82
CA THR A 141 13.29 -19.43 -17.27
C THR A 141 12.01 -20.04 -16.69
N ILE A 142 11.58 -21.17 -17.23
CA ILE A 142 10.47 -21.95 -16.73
C ILE A 142 10.76 -22.67 -15.40
N ALA A 143 11.99 -22.55 -14.87
CA ALA A 143 12.33 -23.12 -13.58
C ALA A 143 11.59 -22.39 -12.46
N GLU A 144 11.13 -23.14 -11.47
CA GLU A 144 10.41 -22.61 -10.30
C GLU A 144 11.29 -22.55 -9.04
N THR A 145 12.60 -22.41 -9.25
CA THR A 145 13.59 -22.36 -8.14
C THR A 145 13.97 -20.95 -7.73
N ASP A 146 13.56 -19.94 -8.51
CA ASP A 146 13.77 -18.53 -8.24
C ASP A 146 12.88 -18.03 -7.10
N LEU A 147 13.21 -16.84 -6.58
CA LEU A 147 12.50 -16.22 -5.47
C LEU A 147 11.01 -16.00 -5.77
N ALA A 148 10.69 -15.44 -6.94
CA ALA A 148 9.30 -15.14 -7.28
C ALA A 148 8.42 -16.40 -7.31
N SER A 149 8.93 -17.50 -7.89
CA SER A 149 8.24 -18.80 -7.91
C SER A 149 8.02 -19.36 -6.51
N LYS A 150 9.01 -19.24 -5.62
CA LYS A 150 8.90 -19.67 -4.21
C LYS A 150 7.83 -18.86 -3.46
N LEU A 151 7.84 -17.53 -3.61
CA LEU A 151 6.87 -16.66 -2.95
C LEU A 151 5.46 -16.85 -3.52
N LYS A 152 5.35 -17.07 -4.83
CA LYS A 152 4.08 -17.43 -5.49
C LYS A 152 3.50 -18.73 -4.93
N ALA A 153 4.31 -19.77 -4.76
CA ALA A 153 3.88 -21.04 -4.18
C ALA A 153 3.33 -20.87 -2.75
N LYS A 154 3.82 -19.89 -2.00
CA LYS A 154 3.31 -19.51 -0.68
C LYS A 154 2.02 -18.67 -0.74
N SER A 155 1.58 -18.24 -1.93
CA SER A 155 0.38 -17.41 -2.16
C SER A 155 0.41 -16.09 -1.40
N TYR A 156 1.55 -15.40 -1.35
CA TYR A 156 1.70 -14.16 -0.62
C TYR A 156 0.96 -12.99 -1.28
N VAL A 157 0.19 -12.26 -0.48
CA VAL A 157 -0.70 -11.19 -0.94
C VAL A 157 -0.22 -9.78 -0.54
N ARG A 158 0.88 -9.69 0.21
CA ARG A 158 1.48 -8.42 0.66
C ARG A 158 2.90 -8.21 0.15
N THR A 159 3.33 -9.06 -0.77
CA THR A 159 4.64 -8.98 -1.39
C THR A 159 4.47 -8.87 -2.90
N PHE A 160 5.15 -7.93 -3.53
CA PHE A 160 5.15 -7.76 -4.98
C PHE A 160 6.55 -7.46 -5.49
N GLY A 161 6.84 -7.97 -6.69
CA GLY A 161 8.17 -7.98 -7.24
C GLY A 161 8.28 -7.25 -8.57
N PHE A 162 9.48 -6.76 -8.80
CA PHE A 162 9.88 -6.13 -10.02
C PHE A 162 11.11 -6.84 -10.60
N TYR A 163 11.09 -7.19 -11.87
CA TYR A 163 12.25 -7.79 -12.54
C TYR A 163 12.96 -6.78 -13.43
N THR A 164 14.30 -6.78 -13.42
CA THR A 164 15.13 -6.02 -14.35
C THR A 164 16.35 -6.84 -14.77
N LYS A 165 16.73 -6.75 -16.06
CA LYS A 165 17.99 -7.28 -16.57
C LYS A 165 19.17 -6.34 -16.28
N ASN A 166 18.85 -5.06 -16.09
CA ASN A 166 19.85 -4.03 -15.91
C ASN A 166 20.27 -3.93 -14.44
N THR A 167 21.46 -4.41 -14.14
CA THR A 167 22.03 -4.34 -12.80
C THR A 167 22.34 -2.90 -12.34
N ASP A 168 22.37 -1.94 -13.27
CA ASP A 168 22.53 -0.52 -12.96
C ASP A 168 21.22 0.13 -12.50
N ASN A 169 20.07 -0.51 -12.76
CA ASN A 169 18.75 -0.14 -12.20
C ASN A 169 18.65 -0.58 -10.73
N VAL A 170 19.60 -0.15 -9.91
CA VAL A 170 19.63 -0.48 -8.49
C VAL A 170 18.36 0.07 -7.82
N MET A 171 17.66 -0.82 -7.10
CA MET A 171 16.42 -0.48 -6.40
C MET A 171 15.32 0.11 -7.31
N ILE A 172 15.14 -0.45 -8.52
CA ILE A 172 14.10 -0.03 -9.47
C ILE A 172 12.69 -0.04 -8.83
N GLU A 173 12.45 -0.93 -7.89
CA GLU A 173 11.24 -0.99 -7.09
C GLU A 173 10.97 0.32 -6.33
N ALA A 174 12.01 1.07 -5.97
CA ALA A 174 11.86 2.38 -5.33
C ALA A 174 11.22 3.39 -6.29
N GLY A 175 11.66 3.42 -7.55
CA GLY A 175 11.04 4.24 -8.60
C GLY A 175 9.59 3.87 -8.84
N TRP A 176 9.31 2.57 -8.91
CA TRP A 176 7.96 2.07 -9.10
C TRP A 176 7.03 2.44 -7.95
N VAL A 177 7.41 2.16 -6.71
CA VAL A 177 6.62 2.57 -5.54
C VAL A 177 6.54 4.09 -5.42
N GLY A 178 7.62 4.80 -5.71
CA GLY A 178 7.67 6.27 -5.73
C GLY A 178 6.63 6.87 -6.67
N ARG A 179 6.49 6.27 -7.88
CA ARG A 179 5.51 6.73 -8.89
C ARG A 179 4.06 6.54 -8.47
N PHE A 180 3.75 5.48 -7.72
CA PHE A 180 2.36 5.10 -7.46
C PHE A 180 1.90 5.30 -6.01
N SER A 181 2.82 5.41 -5.05
CA SER A 181 2.46 5.51 -3.62
C SER A 181 1.65 6.75 -3.27
N SER A 182 1.80 7.85 -4.02
CA SER A 182 1.05 9.10 -3.85
C SER A 182 -0.30 9.12 -4.58
N GLU A 183 -0.56 8.14 -5.43
CA GLU A 183 -1.89 7.99 -6.04
C GLU A 183 -2.91 7.60 -4.95
N THR A 184 -4.18 7.88 -5.22
CA THR A 184 -5.24 7.45 -4.31
C THR A 184 -5.18 5.93 -4.15
N ILE A 185 -4.94 5.47 -2.93
CA ILE A 185 -4.74 4.06 -2.64
C ILE A 185 -5.89 3.20 -3.14
N GLY A 186 -5.57 2.11 -3.85
CA GLY A 186 -6.55 1.17 -4.38
C GLY A 186 -7.37 1.67 -5.59
N SER A 187 -7.14 2.92 -6.06
CA SER A 187 -7.85 3.47 -7.23
C SER A 187 -7.03 3.46 -8.51
N ALA A 188 -5.76 3.10 -8.45
CA ALA A 188 -4.85 3.11 -9.57
C ALA A 188 -4.26 1.74 -9.84
N VAL A 189 -4.16 1.37 -11.12
CA VAL A 189 -3.42 0.17 -11.56
C VAL A 189 -1.94 0.54 -11.63
N TRP A 190 -1.09 -0.31 -11.09
CA TRP A 190 0.34 -0.06 -10.97
C TRP A 190 1.15 -0.48 -12.22
N ILE A 191 0.57 -0.27 -13.41
CA ILE A 191 1.18 -0.54 -14.72
C ILE A 191 0.90 0.59 -15.71
N TYR A 192 1.49 0.52 -16.89
CA TYR A 192 1.30 1.45 -18.01
C TYR A 192 1.74 2.89 -17.74
N LYS A 193 2.69 3.09 -16.85
CA LYS A 193 3.26 4.41 -16.57
C LYS A 193 4.76 4.39 -16.73
N ALA A 194 5.31 5.52 -17.18
CA ALA A 194 6.75 5.74 -17.24
C ALA A 194 7.35 5.91 -15.85
N LEU A 195 8.60 5.52 -15.69
CA LEU A 195 9.41 5.72 -14.50
C LEU A 195 10.57 6.66 -14.82
N SER A 196 10.63 7.80 -14.14
CA SER A 196 11.72 8.76 -14.29
C SER A 196 13.02 8.21 -13.70
N GLY A 197 14.12 8.36 -14.41
CA GLY A 197 15.44 7.93 -13.95
C GLY A 197 15.70 6.42 -14.07
N VAL A 198 14.83 5.68 -14.76
CA VAL A 198 14.96 4.24 -15.01
C VAL A 198 15.15 4.00 -16.50
N VAL A 199 16.07 3.11 -16.85
CA VAL A 199 16.28 2.67 -18.23
C VAL A 199 15.43 1.43 -18.49
N ALA A 200 14.63 1.45 -19.56
CA ALA A 200 13.82 0.30 -19.95
C ALA A 200 14.67 -0.87 -20.42
N ASP A 201 14.27 -2.06 -20.06
CA ASP A 201 14.86 -3.31 -20.52
C ASP A 201 14.15 -3.80 -21.80
N THR A 202 14.83 -4.66 -22.56
CA THR A 202 14.22 -5.35 -23.70
C THR A 202 14.00 -6.82 -23.36
N TYR A 203 12.76 -7.27 -23.53
CA TYR A 203 12.36 -8.66 -23.32
C TYR A 203 11.84 -9.30 -24.59
N SER A 204 12.09 -10.60 -24.76
CA SER A 204 11.41 -11.40 -25.77
C SER A 204 10.00 -11.75 -25.29
N ALA A 205 9.08 -12.03 -26.21
CA ALA A 205 7.71 -12.44 -25.87
C ALA A 205 7.65 -13.65 -24.92
N THR A 206 8.63 -14.56 -25.01
CA THR A 206 8.72 -15.72 -24.10
C THR A 206 9.12 -15.27 -22.67
N GLU A 207 10.08 -14.36 -22.54
CA GLU A 207 10.49 -13.83 -21.24
C GLU A 207 9.35 -13.07 -20.57
N GLU A 208 8.61 -12.25 -21.32
CA GLU A 208 7.43 -11.55 -20.81
C GLU A 208 6.36 -12.53 -20.30
N GLN A 209 6.06 -13.58 -21.06
CA GLN A 209 5.13 -14.62 -20.63
C GLN A 209 5.59 -15.31 -19.36
N ILE A 210 6.88 -15.58 -19.21
CA ILE A 210 7.46 -16.18 -18.01
C ILE A 210 7.32 -15.21 -16.83
N LEU A 211 7.68 -13.95 -16.97
CA LEU A 211 7.54 -12.95 -15.92
C LEU A 211 6.07 -12.80 -15.47
N GLN A 212 5.15 -12.70 -16.43
CA GLN A 212 3.71 -12.66 -16.13
C GLN A 212 3.25 -13.94 -15.41
N SER A 213 3.71 -15.12 -15.86
CA SER A 213 3.39 -16.39 -15.21
C SER A 213 3.86 -16.46 -13.76
N LYS A 214 4.91 -15.70 -13.37
CA LYS A 214 5.45 -15.58 -12.03
C LYS A 214 4.90 -14.37 -11.24
N ASN A 215 3.92 -13.66 -11.81
CA ASN A 215 3.31 -12.46 -11.24
C ASN A 215 4.32 -11.33 -10.96
N LEU A 216 5.37 -11.23 -11.78
CA LEU A 216 6.35 -10.16 -11.71
C LEU A 216 6.00 -9.02 -12.65
N ASN A 217 6.35 -7.81 -12.23
CA ASN A 217 6.25 -6.61 -13.04
C ASN A 217 7.65 -6.27 -13.57
N TYR A 218 7.72 -5.54 -14.68
CA TYR A 218 8.96 -5.19 -15.36
C TYR A 218 8.81 -3.86 -16.13
N TYR A 219 9.91 -3.26 -16.53
CA TYR A 219 9.93 -1.99 -17.26
C TYR A 219 10.51 -2.20 -18.65
N THR A 220 9.74 -1.88 -19.68
CA THR A 220 10.12 -2.14 -21.08
C THR A 220 9.55 -1.09 -22.02
N ASP A 221 10.10 -1.01 -23.23
CA ASP A 221 9.56 -0.15 -24.28
C ASP A 221 8.39 -0.85 -24.99
N VAL A 222 7.29 -0.12 -25.14
CA VAL A 222 6.14 -0.50 -25.94
C VAL A 222 5.95 0.58 -27.01
N GLU A 223 6.27 0.25 -28.27
CA GLU A 223 6.18 1.20 -29.38
C GLU A 223 6.94 2.53 -29.14
N ASP A 224 8.18 2.43 -28.65
CA ASP A 224 9.06 3.55 -28.27
C ASP A 224 8.60 4.36 -27.04
N GLU A 225 7.62 3.87 -26.29
CA GLU A 225 7.20 4.43 -25.01
C GLU A 225 7.60 3.51 -23.85
N PRO A 226 8.54 3.92 -22.97
CA PRO A 226 8.93 3.11 -21.83
C PRO A 226 7.86 3.12 -20.75
N VAL A 227 7.35 1.94 -20.39
CA VAL A 227 6.26 1.77 -19.43
C VAL A 227 6.47 0.56 -18.53
N VAL A 228 5.88 0.62 -17.33
CA VAL A 228 5.75 -0.54 -16.46
C VAL A 228 4.77 -1.53 -17.09
N MET A 229 5.22 -2.75 -17.25
CA MET A 229 4.44 -3.88 -17.76
C MET A 229 4.33 -4.98 -16.70
N GLY A 230 3.62 -6.04 -17.04
CA GLY A 230 3.19 -7.09 -16.15
C GLY A 230 1.69 -7.02 -15.97
N GLU A 231 1.18 -7.52 -14.87
CA GLU A 231 -0.26 -7.49 -14.60
C GLU A 231 -0.63 -6.61 -13.40
N GLY A 232 0.33 -5.95 -12.74
CA GLY A 232 0.06 -5.17 -11.53
C GLY A 232 -0.42 -6.06 -10.38
N LYS A 233 0.17 -7.25 -10.25
CA LYS A 233 -0.18 -8.25 -9.25
C LYS A 233 0.84 -8.33 -8.13
N VAL A 234 0.40 -8.79 -6.97
CA VAL A 234 1.27 -9.33 -5.93
C VAL A 234 1.74 -10.73 -6.33
N VAL A 235 2.84 -11.20 -5.72
CA VAL A 235 3.43 -12.49 -6.12
C VAL A 235 2.47 -13.68 -5.99
N GLY A 236 1.50 -13.64 -5.09
CA GLY A 236 0.46 -14.66 -4.93
C GLY A 236 -0.63 -14.66 -6.02
N GLY A 237 -0.65 -13.64 -6.89
CA GLY A 237 -1.55 -13.57 -8.05
C GLY A 237 -2.79 -12.68 -7.87
N GLU A 238 -3.01 -12.13 -6.69
CA GLU A 238 -4.05 -11.14 -6.47
C GLU A 238 -3.66 -9.79 -7.10
N TRP A 239 -4.66 -8.97 -7.45
CA TRP A 239 -4.44 -7.64 -7.99
C TRP A 239 -3.95 -6.67 -6.90
N LEU A 240 -2.89 -5.92 -7.18
CA LEU A 240 -2.28 -5.02 -6.19
C LEU A 240 -3.23 -3.89 -5.77
N ASP A 241 -3.98 -3.29 -6.71
CA ASP A 241 -5.00 -2.28 -6.43
C ASP A 241 -6.10 -2.81 -5.51
N VAL A 242 -6.52 -4.06 -5.70
CA VAL A 242 -7.50 -4.76 -4.83
C VAL A 242 -6.93 -4.91 -3.41
N MET A 243 -5.69 -5.40 -3.28
CA MET A 243 -5.06 -5.60 -1.96
C MET A 243 -4.84 -4.28 -1.22
N LEU A 244 -4.46 -3.23 -1.95
CA LEU A 244 -4.35 -1.88 -1.40
C LEU A 244 -5.72 -1.32 -1.00
N GLY A 245 -6.75 -1.52 -1.81
CA GLY A 245 -8.12 -1.10 -1.51
C GLY A 245 -8.69 -1.79 -0.26
N ILE A 246 -8.48 -3.11 -0.12
CA ILE A 246 -8.86 -3.86 1.09
C ILE A 246 -8.12 -3.30 2.32
N THR A 247 -6.82 -3.03 2.19
CA THR A 247 -6.02 -2.45 3.27
C THR A 247 -6.52 -1.06 3.66
N PHE A 248 -6.90 -0.22 2.68
CA PHE A 248 -7.53 1.07 2.95
C PHE A 248 -8.81 0.91 3.79
N ILE A 249 -9.72 0.05 3.36
CA ILE A 249 -11.01 -0.19 4.06
C ILE A 249 -10.75 -0.64 5.49
N GLU A 250 -9.82 -1.59 5.70
CA GLU A 250 -9.47 -2.10 7.02
C GLU A 250 -8.91 -1.01 7.94
N VAL A 251 -7.96 -0.22 7.44
CA VAL A 251 -7.31 0.86 8.20
C VAL A 251 -8.34 1.94 8.55
N ARG A 252 -9.12 2.41 7.57
CA ARG A 252 -10.11 3.48 7.79
C ARG A 252 -11.24 3.05 8.70
N MET A 253 -11.72 1.81 8.61
CA MET A 253 -12.70 1.29 9.57
C MET A 253 -12.16 1.30 10.99
N GLY A 254 -10.94 0.82 11.19
CA GLY A 254 -10.29 0.86 12.50
C GLY A 254 -10.18 2.28 13.06
N GLU A 255 -9.74 3.24 12.24
CA GLU A 255 -9.60 4.65 12.62
C GLU A 255 -10.95 5.32 12.94
N ARG A 256 -11.98 5.10 12.10
CA ARG A 256 -13.30 5.70 12.29
C ARG A 256 -13.99 5.14 13.53
N VAL A 257 -13.96 3.81 13.73
CA VAL A 257 -14.54 3.17 14.91
C VAL A 257 -13.77 3.56 16.17
N TRP A 258 -12.44 3.56 16.14
CA TRP A 258 -11.61 4.04 17.25
C TRP A 258 -11.90 5.50 17.59
N GLY A 259 -12.02 6.36 16.58
CA GLY A 259 -12.39 7.77 16.76
C GLY A 259 -13.73 7.95 17.44
N LEU A 260 -14.73 7.13 17.07
CA LEU A 260 -16.02 7.11 17.74
C LEU A 260 -15.89 6.69 19.21
N VAL A 261 -15.19 5.60 19.49
CA VAL A 261 -15.01 5.08 20.86
C VAL A 261 -14.29 6.11 21.74
N LYS A 262 -13.22 6.72 21.22
CA LYS A 262 -12.43 7.75 21.92
C LYS A 262 -13.21 9.05 22.14
N GLY A 263 -14.06 9.41 21.17
CA GLY A 263 -14.82 10.68 21.20
C GLY A 263 -16.07 10.64 22.08
N GLN A 264 -16.49 9.48 22.56
CA GLN A 264 -17.68 9.30 23.38
C GLN A 264 -17.29 8.87 24.80
N ASN A 265 -17.95 9.44 25.81
CA ASN A 265 -17.77 8.97 27.20
C ASN A 265 -18.19 7.50 27.37
N LYS A 266 -19.18 7.06 26.59
CA LYS A 266 -19.70 5.70 26.61
C LYS A 266 -20.56 5.44 25.39
N ILE A 267 -20.34 4.31 24.71
CA ILE A 267 -21.27 3.76 23.73
C ILE A 267 -22.09 2.69 24.41
N ASN A 268 -23.39 2.94 24.59
CA ASN A 268 -24.27 2.01 25.27
C ASN A 268 -24.49 0.76 24.43
N TYR A 269 -24.60 -0.40 25.09
CA TYR A 269 -24.92 -1.66 24.40
C TYR A 269 -26.43 -1.73 24.11
N THR A 270 -26.87 -0.92 23.18
CA THR A 270 -28.25 -0.75 22.69
C THR A 270 -28.25 -0.68 21.17
N ASN A 271 -29.42 -0.81 20.55
CA ASN A 271 -29.56 -0.65 19.12
C ASN A 271 -29.03 0.72 18.63
N ASN A 272 -29.25 1.79 19.41
CA ASN A 272 -28.68 3.10 19.08
C ASN A 272 -27.13 3.09 19.11
N GLY A 273 -26.51 2.49 20.13
CA GLY A 273 -25.06 2.38 20.19
C GLY A 273 -24.48 1.51 19.06
N ILE A 274 -25.16 0.43 18.69
CA ILE A 274 -24.78 -0.40 17.52
C ILE A 274 -24.91 0.42 16.24
N SER A 275 -25.99 1.18 16.06
CA SER A 275 -26.20 2.04 14.90
C SER A 275 -25.10 3.10 14.74
N MET A 276 -24.57 3.67 15.84
CA MET A 276 -23.44 4.61 15.77
C MET A 276 -22.21 3.97 15.16
N ILE A 277 -21.91 2.71 15.49
CA ILE A 277 -20.78 1.97 14.92
C ILE A 277 -21.06 1.65 13.43
N VAL A 278 -22.27 1.19 13.10
CA VAL A 278 -22.70 0.90 11.72
C VAL A 278 -22.57 2.16 10.84
N THR A 279 -22.91 3.32 11.35
CA THR A 279 -22.74 4.59 10.62
C THR A 279 -21.26 4.82 10.26
N LYS A 280 -20.32 4.51 11.16
CA LYS A 280 -18.89 4.64 10.86
C LYS A 280 -18.42 3.64 9.81
N VAL A 281 -18.95 2.44 9.81
CA VAL A 281 -18.71 1.45 8.74
C VAL A 281 -19.27 1.96 7.41
N GLN A 282 -20.49 2.49 7.38
CA GLN A 282 -21.10 3.07 6.17
C GLN A 282 -20.30 4.23 5.60
N GLU A 283 -19.81 5.15 6.45
CA GLU A 283 -18.97 6.28 6.04
C GLU A 283 -17.72 5.79 5.28
N VAL A 284 -17.04 4.75 5.78
CA VAL A 284 -15.84 4.21 5.14
C VAL A 284 -16.17 3.51 3.82
N LEU A 285 -17.24 2.72 3.77
CA LEU A 285 -17.64 2.05 2.54
C LEU A 285 -18.05 3.04 1.45
N LYS A 286 -18.71 4.14 1.83
CA LYS A 286 -19.03 5.22 0.91
C LYS A 286 -17.76 5.94 0.42
N GLU A 287 -16.81 6.24 1.30
CA GLU A 287 -15.50 6.79 0.94
C GLU A 287 -14.77 5.87 -0.06
N ALA A 288 -14.83 4.54 0.14
CA ALA A 288 -14.25 3.56 -0.77
C ALA A 288 -14.93 3.53 -2.15
N VAL A 289 -16.24 3.81 -2.24
CA VAL A 289 -16.94 3.99 -3.53
C VAL A 289 -16.48 5.28 -4.21
N GLU A 290 -16.40 6.39 -3.47
CA GLU A 290 -15.93 7.68 -4.00
C GLU A 290 -14.49 7.60 -4.53
N MET A 291 -13.68 6.68 -3.98
CA MET A 291 -12.31 6.40 -4.41
C MET A 291 -12.21 5.35 -5.52
N ASN A 292 -13.32 4.83 -6.05
CA ASN A 292 -13.37 3.75 -7.04
C ASN A 292 -12.71 2.43 -6.57
N ILE A 293 -12.63 2.19 -5.28
CA ILE A 293 -12.23 0.89 -4.71
C ILE A 293 -13.42 -0.08 -4.78
N LEU A 294 -14.58 0.41 -4.40
CA LEU A 294 -15.85 -0.31 -4.49
C LEU A 294 -16.72 0.29 -5.59
N THR A 295 -17.62 -0.50 -6.15
CA THR A 295 -18.64 -0.02 -7.08
C THR A 295 -19.98 0.19 -6.36
N ASP A 296 -20.81 1.11 -6.88
CA ASP A 296 -22.19 1.32 -6.48
C ASP A 296 -23.20 0.60 -7.38
N ASP A 297 -22.73 -0.14 -8.41
CA ASP A 297 -23.60 -0.97 -9.28
C ASP A 297 -24.39 -2.01 -8.47
N ASP A 298 -23.78 -2.54 -7.39
CA ASP A 298 -24.43 -3.43 -6.44
C ASP A 298 -24.59 -2.73 -5.07
N PRO A 299 -25.77 -2.85 -4.42
CA PRO A 299 -26.00 -2.20 -3.15
C PRO A 299 -25.10 -2.79 -2.05
N ILE A 300 -24.41 -1.91 -1.34
CA ILE A 300 -23.65 -2.28 -0.15
C ILE A 300 -24.65 -2.74 0.93
N ARG A 301 -24.43 -3.93 1.46
CA ARG A 301 -25.26 -4.52 2.53
C ARG A 301 -24.49 -4.55 3.82
N ILE A 302 -25.11 -4.03 4.89
CA ILE A 302 -24.56 -4.12 6.25
C ILE A 302 -25.59 -4.83 7.13
N ILE A 303 -25.13 -5.86 7.82
CA ILE A 303 -25.93 -6.63 8.78
C ILE A 303 -25.36 -6.34 10.16
N ALA A 304 -26.22 -5.93 11.07
CA ALA A 304 -25.85 -5.70 12.48
C ALA A 304 -26.79 -6.45 13.39
N PRO A 305 -26.31 -6.93 14.54
CA PRO A 305 -27.15 -7.63 15.50
C PRO A 305 -28.13 -6.68 16.17
N ASN A 306 -29.30 -7.17 16.55
CA ASN A 306 -30.22 -6.45 17.43
C ASN A 306 -29.79 -6.67 18.90
N ALA A 307 -29.59 -5.59 19.63
CA ALA A 307 -29.15 -5.66 21.04
C ALA A 307 -30.10 -6.46 21.94
N ASN A 308 -31.39 -6.51 21.58
CA ASN A 308 -32.37 -7.24 22.37
C ASN A 308 -32.26 -8.76 22.21
N ASP A 309 -31.73 -9.22 21.06
CA ASP A 309 -31.57 -10.63 20.76
C ASP A 309 -30.25 -11.21 21.29
N ILE A 310 -29.36 -10.34 21.77
CA ILE A 310 -28.06 -10.76 22.33
C ILE A 310 -28.28 -11.15 23.84
N PRO A 311 -27.81 -12.34 24.22
CA PRO A 311 -27.94 -12.79 25.63
C PRO A 311 -27.26 -11.82 26.60
N SER A 312 -27.85 -11.68 27.81
CA SER A 312 -27.33 -10.79 28.85
C SER A 312 -25.90 -11.13 29.27
N SER A 313 -25.54 -12.42 29.28
CA SER A 313 -24.18 -12.89 29.52
C SER A 313 -23.18 -12.35 28.47
N THR A 314 -23.55 -12.38 27.21
CA THR A 314 -22.71 -11.83 26.12
C THR A 314 -22.61 -10.31 26.21
N ARG A 315 -23.74 -9.61 26.52
CA ARG A 315 -23.70 -8.16 26.74
C ARG A 315 -22.83 -7.78 27.94
N GLY A 316 -22.80 -8.66 28.97
CA GLY A 316 -21.95 -8.50 30.14
C GLY A 316 -20.45 -8.48 29.83
N THR A 317 -19.99 -9.13 28.76
CA THR A 317 -18.58 -9.07 28.29
C THR A 317 -18.20 -7.72 27.72
N ARG A 318 -19.18 -6.87 27.36
CA ARG A 318 -19.01 -5.58 26.67
C ARG A 318 -18.32 -5.66 25.30
N ILE A 319 -18.34 -6.84 24.69
CA ILE A 319 -17.78 -7.08 23.35
C ILE A 319 -18.94 -7.19 22.35
N LEU A 320 -18.96 -6.32 21.34
CA LEU A 320 -19.93 -6.39 20.25
C LEU A 320 -19.37 -7.21 19.11
N ASN A 321 -20.08 -8.28 18.75
CA ASN A 321 -19.79 -9.12 17.60
C ASN A 321 -20.95 -9.09 16.59
N GLY A 322 -20.69 -9.50 15.36
CA GLY A 322 -21.74 -9.78 14.37
C GLY A 322 -22.08 -8.62 13.43
N ILE A 323 -21.33 -7.52 13.42
CA ILE A 323 -21.41 -6.57 12.31
C ILE A 323 -20.70 -7.18 11.12
N LYS A 324 -21.40 -7.30 10.00
CA LYS A 324 -20.90 -7.83 8.72
C LYS A 324 -21.28 -6.89 7.60
N PHE A 325 -20.47 -6.81 6.57
CA PHE A 325 -20.82 -6.12 5.34
C PHE A 325 -20.45 -6.95 4.13
N SER A 326 -21.11 -6.67 3.01
CA SER A 326 -20.74 -7.14 1.68
C SER A 326 -20.83 -5.99 0.70
N ALA A 327 -19.81 -5.86 -0.13
CA ALA A 327 -19.67 -4.85 -1.17
C ALA A 327 -18.91 -5.46 -2.34
N ARG A 328 -19.12 -4.93 -3.54
CA ARG A 328 -18.42 -5.36 -4.75
C ARG A 328 -17.23 -4.44 -5.02
N LEU A 329 -16.08 -5.03 -5.33
CA LEU A 329 -14.91 -4.29 -5.81
C LEU A 329 -15.19 -3.69 -7.19
N ALA A 330 -14.72 -2.47 -7.44
CA ALA A 330 -14.85 -1.82 -8.75
C ALA A 330 -14.05 -2.58 -9.81
N GLY A 331 -12.83 -3.02 -9.47
CA GLY A 331 -11.91 -3.65 -10.41
C GLY A 331 -11.46 -2.70 -11.53
N ALA A 332 -10.42 -3.07 -12.24
CA ALA A 332 -9.94 -2.29 -13.38
C ALA A 332 -9.96 -3.12 -14.66
N ILE A 333 -10.29 -2.48 -15.79
CA ILE A 333 -10.10 -3.06 -17.12
C ILE A 333 -8.64 -2.83 -17.49
N ILE A 334 -7.85 -3.88 -17.50
CA ILE A 334 -6.42 -3.82 -17.81
C ILE A 334 -6.18 -4.10 -19.29
N LYS A 335 -7.00 -4.95 -19.91
CA LYS A 335 -6.83 -5.38 -21.30
C LYS A 335 -8.17 -5.41 -22.01
N VAL A 336 -8.20 -4.88 -23.23
CA VAL A 336 -9.34 -5.05 -24.14
C VAL A 336 -8.94 -6.08 -25.17
N ASP A 337 -9.58 -7.24 -25.15
CA ASP A 337 -9.22 -8.35 -26.02
C ASP A 337 -9.65 -8.12 -27.48
N ARG A 338 -10.85 -7.53 -27.70
CA ARG A 338 -11.39 -7.35 -29.04
C ARG A 338 -12.41 -6.22 -29.12
N ILE A 339 -12.28 -5.42 -30.15
CA ILE A 339 -13.30 -4.44 -30.56
C ILE A 339 -13.70 -4.79 -32.00
N GLU A 340 -14.96 -5.08 -32.25
CA GLU A 340 -15.48 -5.36 -33.59
C GLU A 340 -16.35 -4.19 -34.08
N GLY A 341 -16.11 -3.77 -35.32
CA GLY A 341 -16.89 -2.74 -36.00
C GLY A 341 -17.14 -3.12 -37.45
N THR A 342 -18.34 -2.80 -37.99
CA THR A 342 -18.64 -2.93 -39.40
C THR A 342 -18.81 -1.54 -39.97
N VAL A 343 -18.05 -1.20 -41.00
CA VAL A 343 -18.14 0.08 -41.73
C VAL A 343 -18.87 -0.19 -43.06
N TYR A 344 -19.90 0.56 -43.33
CA TYR A 344 -20.65 0.50 -44.60
C TYR A 344 -20.25 1.69 -45.49
N PRO A 345 -20.24 1.52 -46.85
CA PRO A 345 -19.99 2.61 -47.78
C PRO A 345 -21.11 3.63 -47.84
#